data_77d77d0499786375a533bc0af8ec04ba
#
_entry.id   77d77d0499786375a533bc0af8ec04ba
#
_cell.length_a   1.000
_cell.length_b   1.000
_cell.length_c   1.000
_cell.angle_alpha   90.00
_cell.angle_beta   90.00
_cell.angle_gamma   90.00
#
_symmetry.space_group_name_H-M   'P 1'
#
loop_
_entity.id
_entity.type
_entity.pdbx_description
1 polymer ?
#
loop_
_entity_poly.entity_id
_entity_poly.type
_entity_poly.pdbx_seq_one_letter_code
_entity_poly.pdbx_strand_id
1 'polypeptide(L)'
;SGTVKSVDDANNKVTVSITDDKLKNLQESMLCQAGGEITIGNVKYLYTDWSFDEAAGTYTFQLSNDTARSPRITKGMTGKSVRTSEKVAYQGIPYYMQQMNTWIRGFADKVNEIFNAGTNAYGDSGAANQGNILFTADMVNGKQYSLDDLKGETPNNTYGRYYVMTAGNFSINHALLSEYGGDADLLGTRSSNKVGVEECEQVKEVITLLTSKEKFSFRNASANQMLELLLSDIALNASNANTFQKTYEGLKTSIDNQRSSVSGVDKDEEAVSLVKYQNSFTLASKICLLYTSDAADEL
;
A
#
# COMPACT_ATOMS: atom_id res chain seq x y z
N SER A 1 -2.90 -5.95 11.68
CA SER A 1 -3.98 -5.99 12.70
C SER A 1 -3.44 -6.49 14.02
N GLY A 2 -4.05 -6.06 15.11
CA GLY A 2 -3.68 -6.43 16.46
C GLY A 2 -4.90 -6.37 17.41
N THR A 3 -4.63 -6.49 18.68
CA THR A 3 -5.64 -6.35 19.75
C THR A 3 -5.18 -5.34 20.80
N VAL A 4 -6.11 -4.56 21.36
CA VAL A 4 -5.81 -3.64 22.44
C VAL A 4 -5.39 -4.42 23.67
N LYS A 5 -4.15 -4.24 24.12
CA LYS A 5 -3.60 -4.83 25.35
C LYS A 5 -3.97 -4.02 26.59
N SER A 6 -3.80 -2.71 26.49
CA SER A 6 -4.12 -1.79 27.58
C SER A 6 -4.51 -0.40 27.06
N VAL A 7 -5.28 0.33 27.85
CA VAL A 7 -5.72 1.70 27.58
C VAL A 7 -5.34 2.57 28.76
N ASP A 8 -4.65 3.67 28.48
CA ASP A 8 -4.43 4.79 29.40
C ASP A 8 -5.37 5.93 28.98
N ASP A 9 -6.56 5.96 29.58
CA ASP A 9 -7.61 6.94 29.28
C ASP A 9 -7.26 8.35 29.76
N ALA A 10 -6.42 8.48 30.78
CA ALA A 10 -5.98 9.78 31.28
C ALA A 10 -5.08 10.48 30.24
N ASN A 11 -4.13 9.76 29.66
CA ASN A 11 -3.17 10.29 28.69
C ASN A 11 -3.59 10.06 27.23
N ASN A 12 -4.78 9.52 26.98
CA ASN A 12 -5.31 9.18 25.66
C ASN A 12 -4.35 8.29 24.85
N LYS A 13 -3.79 7.25 25.50
CA LYS A 13 -2.86 6.29 24.91
C LYS A 13 -3.47 4.90 24.83
N VAL A 14 -3.07 4.17 23.79
CA VAL A 14 -3.47 2.79 23.62
C VAL A 14 -2.26 1.93 23.28
N THR A 15 -2.10 0.81 24.00
CA THR A 15 -1.07 -0.19 23.70
C THR A 15 -1.72 -1.37 23.01
N VAL A 16 -1.17 -1.75 21.86
CA VAL A 16 -1.68 -2.77 20.96
C VAL A 16 -0.68 -3.91 20.87
N SER A 17 -1.15 -5.13 21.11
CA SER A 17 -0.40 -6.34 20.84
C SER A 17 -0.66 -6.80 19.41
N ILE A 18 0.40 -7.16 18.68
CA ILE A 18 0.31 -7.60 17.29
C ILE A 18 0.19 -9.12 17.25
N THR A 19 -0.74 -9.58 16.43
CA THR A 19 -0.98 -11.01 16.18
C THR A 19 -0.12 -11.56 15.03
N ASP A 20 0.40 -10.71 14.17
CA ASP A 20 1.18 -11.09 12.99
C ASP A 20 2.66 -10.82 13.23
N ASP A 21 3.49 -11.87 13.23
CA ASP A 21 4.93 -11.78 13.47
C ASP A 21 5.65 -10.90 12.42
N LYS A 22 5.13 -10.80 11.20
CA LYS A 22 5.67 -9.90 10.18
C LYS A 22 5.59 -8.43 10.56
N LEU A 23 4.54 -8.03 11.29
CA LEU A 23 4.35 -6.65 11.73
C LEU A 23 5.19 -6.30 12.97
N LYS A 24 5.87 -7.26 13.57
CA LYS A 24 6.89 -7.01 14.60
C LYS A 24 8.18 -6.49 14.00
N ASN A 25 8.35 -6.56 12.69
CA ASN A 25 9.46 -5.94 11.99
C ASN A 25 9.09 -4.51 11.58
N LEU A 26 9.81 -3.53 12.14
CA LEU A 26 9.63 -2.11 11.82
C LEU A 26 9.83 -1.79 10.33
N GLN A 27 10.62 -2.58 9.60
CA GLN A 27 10.83 -2.42 8.16
C GLN A 27 9.57 -2.74 7.34
N GLU A 28 8.68 -3.57 7.87
CA GLU A 28 7.40 -3.91 7.23
C GLU A 28 6.23 -3.03 7.74
N SER A 29 6.47 -2.21 8.75
CA SER A 29 5.46 -1.33 9.31
C SER A 29 5.17 -0.16 8.37
N MET A 30 3.92 -0.05 7.94
CA MET A 30 3.42 1.06 7.11
C MET A 30 2.91 2.24 7.95
N LEU A 31 3.26 2.28 9.23
CA LEU A 31 2.86 3.37 10.12
C LEU A 31 3.72 4.61 9.85
N CYS A 32 3.06 5.73 9.62
CA CYS A 32 3.73 7.02 9.50
C CYS A 32 3.88 7.67 10.87
N GLN A 33 5.07 8.17 11.17
CA GLN A 33 5.36 8.84 12.44
C GLN A 33 4.67 10.21 12.56
N ALA A 34 4.31 10.81 11.43
CA ALA A 34 3.55 12.06 11.39
C ALA A 34 2.09 11.95 11.83
N GLY A 35 1.67 10.75 12.23
CA GLY A 35 0.31 10.45 12.62
C GLY A 35 -0.52 9.81 11.51
N GLY A 36 -1.73 9.42 11.84
CA GLY A 36 -2.64 8.72 10.92
C GLY A 36 -3.92 8.28 11.61
N GLU A 37 -4.64 7.39 10.96
CA GLU A 37 -5.87 6.80 11.48
C GLU A 37 -5.64 5.39 12.02
N ILE A 38 -6.30 5.08 13.11
CA ILE A 38 -6.38 3.74 13.70
C ILE A 38 -7.84 3.42 14.02
N THR A 39 -8.29 2.25 13.60
CA THR A 39 -9.64 1.77 13.91
C THR A 39 -9.56 0.75 15.03
N ILE A 40 -10.24 1.00 16.14
CA ILE A 40 -10.33 0.11 17.29
C ILE A 40 -11.77 -0.38 17.39
N GLY A 41 -11.98 -1.67 17.22
CA GLY A 41 -13.32 -2.21 17.03
C GLY A 41 -13.98 -1.60 15.79
N ASN A 42 -15.00 -0.78 15.98
CA ASN A 42 -15.69 -0.07 14.90
C ASN A 42 -15.53 1.46 14.98
N VAL A 43 -14.65 1.95 15.86
CA VAL A 43 -14.45 3.38 16.08
C VAL A 43 -13.11 3.81 15.50
N LYS A 44 -13.12 4.89 14.74
CA LYS A 44 -11.92 5.53 14.18
C LYS A 44 -11.34 6.52 15.18
N TYR A 45 -10.04 6.45 15.36
CA TYR A 45 -9.24 7.36 16.16
C TYR A 45 -8.10 7.93 15.31
N LEU A 46 -7.74 9.17 15.56
CA LEU A 46 -6.53 9.76 15.03
C LEU A 46 -5.40 9.55 16.03
N TYR A 47 -4.24 9.08 15.56
CA TYR A 47 -3.03 9.07 16.37
C TYR A 47 -2.07 10.16 15.88
N THR A 48 -1.31 10.73 16.80
CA THR A 48 -0.33 11.79 16.53
C THR A 48 1.10 11.30 16.60
N ASP A 49 1.30 10.19 17.33
CA ASP A 49 2.60 9.57 17.52
C ASP A 49 2.42 8.09 17.86
N TRP A 50 3.49 7.32 17.68
CA TRP A 50 3.53 5.91 18.07
C TRP A 50 4.95 5.50 18.46
N SER A 51 5.05 4.49 19.31
CA SER A 51 6.30 3.83 19.66
C SER A 51 6.13 2.32 19.58
N PHE A 52 7.21 1.62 19.29
CA PHE A 52 7.26 0.17 19.25
C PHE A 52 8.23 -0.34 20.32
N ASP A 53 7.74 -1.22 21.16
CA ASP A 53 8.54 -1.98 22.12
C ASP A 53 8.85 -3.34 21.51
N GLU A 54 10.10 -3.51 21.07
CA GLU A 54 10.57 -4.72 20.41
C GLU A 54 10.58 -5.93 21.38
N ALA A 55 10.91 -5.72 22.64
CA ALA A 55 10.94 -6.77 23.65
C ALA A 55 9.53 -7.30 23.99
N ALA A 56 8.56 -6.42 24.05
CA ALA A 56 7.16 -6.76 24.32
C ALA A 56 6.35 -7.07 23.05
N GLY A 57 6.86 -6.74 21.86
CA GLY A 57 6.16 -6.87 20.58
C GLY A 57 4.87 -6.05 20.54
N THR A 58 4.88 -4.85 21.12
CA THR A 58 3.69 -4.00 21.26
C THR A 58 3.91 -2.62 20.69
N TYR A 59 2.87 -2.08 20.05
CA TYR A 59 2.82 -0.68 19.65
C TYR A 59 2.04 0.13 20.67
N THR A 60 2.55 1.30 21.03
CA THR A 60 1.83 2.29 21.84
C THR A 60 1.53 3.50 20.96
N PHE A 61 0.24 3.81 20.79
CA PHE A 61 -0.21 4.96 20.02
C PHE A 61 -0.63 6.07 20.99
N GLN A 62 -0.13 7.29 20.72
CA GLN A 62 -0.66 8.51 21.31
C GLN A 62 -1.83 8.97 20.44
N LEU A 63 -3.02 8.94 20.97
CA LEU A 63 -4.20 9.40 20.24
C LEU A 63 -4.35 10.91 20.33
N SER A 64 -4.99 11.50 19.32
CA SER A 64 -5.24 12.93 19.27
C SER A 64 -6.16 13.35 20.43
N ASN A 65 -5.83 14.47 21.06
CA ASN A 65 -6.67 15.09 22.08
C ASN A 65 -7.75 16.02 21.50
N ASP A 66 -7.77 16.19 20.18
CA ASP A 66 -8.79 16.95 19.47
C ASP A 66 -10.10 16.15 19.42
N THR A 67 -10.99 16.42 20.37
CA THR A 67 -12.26 15.74 20.50
C THR A 67 -13.25 16.02 19.37
N ALA A 68 -13.01 17.05 18.56
CA ALA A 68 -13.82 17.34 17.38
C ALA A 68 -13.53 16.34 16.24
N ARG A 69 -12.33 15.76 16.23
CA ARG A 69 -11.87 14.87 15.14
C ARG A 69 -11.67 13.43 15.56
N SER A 70 -11.44 13.19 16.85
CA SER A 70 -11.17 11.86 17.38
C SER A 70 -11.81 11.72 18.75
N PRO A 71 -12.64 10.71 18.97
CA PRO A 71 -13.17 10.47 20.30
C PRO A 71 -12.03 10.12 21.27
N ARG A 72 -12.21 10.39 22.56
CA ARG A 72 -11.28 9.90 23.56
C ARG A 72 -11.45 8.40 23.75
N ILE A 73 -10.32 7.73 23.94
CA ILE A 73 -10.34 6.29 24.19
C ILE A 73 -10.83 6.01 25.61
N THR A 74 -11.52 4.90 25.78
CA THR A 74 -12.02 4.43 27.06
C THR A 74 -11.52 3.03 27.36
N LYS A 75 -11.45 2.67 28.64
CA LYS A 75 -11.03 1.32 29.10
C LYS A 75 -11.84 0.18 28.49
N GLY A 76 -13.09 0.45 28.08
CA GLY A 76 -13.95 -0.52 27.39
C GLY A 76 -13.46 -0.98 26.03
N MET A 77 -12.42 -0.34 25.48
CA MET A 77 -11.78 -0.74 24.22
C MET A 77 -10.71 -1.83 24.40
N THR A 78 -10.34 -2.20 25.64
CA THR A 78 -9.41 -3.31 25.89
C THR A 78 -9.94 -4.62 25.33
N GLY A 79 -9.08 -5.37 24.64
CA GLY A 79 -9.42 -6.62 23.96
C GLY A 79 -10.08 -6.47 22.59
N LYS A 80 -10.39 -5.24 22.15
CA LYS A 80 -10.95 -5.00 20.82
C LYS A 80 -9.87 -5.14 19.74
N SER A 81 -10.28 -5.54 18.54
CA SER A 81 -9.40 -5.60 17.37
C SER A 81 -8.96 -4.21 16.95
N VAL A 82 -7.73 -4.11 16.47
CA VAL A 82 -7.11 -2.87 16.00
C VAL A 82 -6.65 -3.01 14.56
N ARG A 83 -6.91 -1.98 13.76
CA ARG A 83 -6.45 -1.87 12.37
C ARG A 83 -5.97 -0.45 12.12
N THR A 84 -4.88 -0.29 11.36
CA THR A 84 -4.31 1.02 11.03
C THR A 84 -4.68 1.48 9.62
N SER A 85 -5.35 0.65 8.82
CA SER A 85 -5.77 0.96 7.45
C SER A 85 -6.78 -0.06 6.95
N GLU A 86 -7.33 0.17 5.77
CA GLU A 86 -8.10 -0.85 5.07
C GLU A 86 -7.23 -2.09 4.80
N LYS A 87 -7.84 -3.26 4.95
CA LYS A 87 -7.14 -4.53 4.81
C LYS A 87 -6.81 -4.78 3.33
N VAL A 88 -5.54 -4.62 2.96
CA VAL A 88 -5.04 -5.12 1.67
C VAL A 88 -4.53 -6.55 1.88
N ALA A 89 -5.22 -7.52 1.30
CA ALA A 89 -5.00 -8.95 1.58
C ALA A 89 -3.79 -9.55 0.84
N TYR A 90 -3.23 -8.84 -0.15
CA TYR A 90 -2.13 -9.32 -1.00
C TYR A 90 -1.22 -8.17 -1.43
N GLN A 91 0.03 -8.48 -1.69
CA GLN A 91 1.05 -7.52 -2.15
C GLN A 91 0.92 -7.29 -3.66
N GLY A 92 -0.06 -6.48 -4.04
CA GLY A 92 -0.29 -6.04 -5.42
C GLY A 92 -0.25 -4.52 -5.55
N ILE A 93 -0.69 -4.00 -6.69
CA ILE A 93 -0.74 -2.55 -6.97
C ILE A 93 -1.42 -1.76 -5.84
N PRO A 94 -2.60 -2.17 -5.30
CA PRO A 94 -3.24 -1.43 -4.22
C PRO A 94 -2.39 -1.35 -2.94
N TYR A 95 -1.61 -2.39 -2.63
CA TYR A 95 -0.71 -2.41 -1.49
C TYR A 95 0.39 -1.34 -1.60
N TYR A 96 1.06 -1.26 -2.77
CA TYR A 96 2.09 -0.26 -3.01
C TYR A 96 1.54 1.15 -3.12
N MET A 97 0.36 1.32 -3.73
CA MET A 97 -0.34 2.60 -3.76
C MET A 97 -0.67 3.09 -2.34
N GLN A 98 -1.13 2.21 -1.47
CA GLN A 98 -1.41 2.57 -0.08
C GLN A 98 -0.15 3.00 0.67
N GLN A 99 0.97 2.29 0.49
CA GLN A 99 2.25 2.68 1.08
C GLN A 99 2.68 4.07 0.61
N MET A 100 2.64 4.30 -0.70
CA MET A 100 2.99 5.59 -1.29
C MET A 100 2.09 6.71 -0.78
N ASN A 101 0.79 6.50 -0.74
CA ASN A 101 -0.16 7.47 -0.21
C ASN A 101 0.11 7.79 1.27
N THR A 102 0.38 6.77 2.08
CA THR A 102 0.67 6.96 3.51
C THR A 102 1.97 7.75 3.70
N TRP A 103 2.99 7.43 2.91
CA TRP A 103 4.27 8.16 2.94
C TRP A 103 4.09 9.61 2.51
N ILE A 104 3.41 9.88 1.37
CA ILE A 104 3.18 11.23 0.85
C ILE A 104 2.44 12.08 1.88
N ARG A 105 1.39 11.56 2.51
CA ARG A 105 0.61 12.26 3.53
C ARG A 105 1.49 12.69 4.71
N GLY A 106 2.27 11.76 5.25
CA GLY A 106 3.15 12.05 6.36
C GLY A 106 4.31 12.99 6.00
N PHE A 107 4.89 12.79 4.83
CA PHE A 107 5.96 13.66 4.34
C PHE A 107 5.47 15.08 4.08
N ALA A 108 4.34 15.23 3.38
CA ALA A 108 3.74 16.53 3.12
C ALA A 108 3.33 17.26 4.40
N ASP A 109 2.75 16.55 5.37
CA ASP A 109 2.38 17.13 6.67
C ASP A 109 3.62 17.72 7.38
N LYS A 110 4.72 16.96 7.44
CA LYS A 110 5.96 17.41 8.08
C LYS A 110 6.64 18.56 7.34
N VAL A 111 6.73 18.51 6.02
CA VAL A 111 7.30 19.59 5.22
C VAL A 111 6.45 20.86 5.34
N ASN A 112 5.14 20.75 5.26
CA ASN A 112 4.24 21.87 5.42
C ASN A 112 4.29 22.45 6.84
N GLU A 113 4.45 21.61 7.88
CA GLU A 113 4.64 22.08 9.25
C GLU A 113 5.88 22.96 9.38
N ILE A 114 7.00 22.54 8.76
CA ILE A 114 8.26 23.30 8.75
C ILE A 114 8.06 24.66 8.06
N PHE A 115 7.54 24.70 6.85
CA PHE A 115 7.36 25.95 6.11
C PHE A 115 6.28 26.86 6.73
N ASN A 116 5.20 26.28 7.29
CA ASN A 116 4.18 27.06 7.99
C ASN A 116 4.70 27.73 9.27
N ALA A 117 5.71 27.15 9.92
CA ALA A 117 6.38 27.76 11.07
C ALA A 117 7.38 28.86 10.65
N GLY A 118 7.73 28.91 9.38
CA GLY A 118 8.67 29.88 8.82
C GLY A 118 8.03 31.22 8.48
N THR A 119 8.89 32.19 8.14
CA THR A 119 8.54 33.53 7.66
C THR A 119 8.94 33.65 6.19
N ASN A 120 8.08 34.23 5.37
CA ASN A 120 8.32 34.44 3.94
C ASN A 120 9.24 35.65 3.69
N ALA A 121 9.54 35.94 2.42
CA ALA A 121 10.40 37.08 2.05
C ALA A 121 9.81 38.45 2.44
N TYR A 122 8.47 38.52 2.54
CA TYR A 122 7.74 39.74 2.88
C TYR A 122 7.54 39.96 4.37
N GLY A 123 7.93 39.01 5.21
CA GLY A 123 7.81 39.06 6.65
C GLY A 123 6.52 38.44 7.22
N ASP A 124 5.71 37.82 6.37
CA ASP A 124 4.49 37.16 6.81
C ASP A 124 4.79 35.74 7.29
N SER A 125 4.03 35.29 8.28
CA SER A 125 4.16 33.95 8.86
C SER A 125 2.80 33.33 9.19
N GLY A 126 2.73 32.01 9.27
CA GLY A 126 1.56 31.26 9.65
C GLY A 126 0.35 31.52 8.73
N ALA A 127 -0.83 31.72 9.31
CA ALA A 127 -2.09 31.87 8.57
C ALA A 127 -2.16 33.15 7.71
N ALA A 128 -1.34 34.17 7.96
CA ALA A 128 -1.25 35.38 7.17
C ALA A 128 -0.53 35.16 5.83
N ASN A 129 0.26 34.10 5.72
CA ASN A 129 1.04 33.75 4.55
C ASN A 129 0.24 32.82 3.63
N GLN A 130 -0.11 33.27 2.42
CA GLN A 130 -0.80 32.43 1.42
C GLN A 130 0.11 31.29 0.89
N GLY A 131 1.42 31.44 0.95
CA GLY A 131 2.41 30.44 0.59
C GLY A 131 2.90 29.60 1.79
N ASN A 132 2.10 29.48 2.85
CA ASN A 132 2.47 28.81 4.09
C ASN A 132 2.62 27.28 4.00
N ILE A 133 2.30 26.70 2.87
CA ILE A 133 2.49 25.28 2.57
C ILE A 133 3.15 25.11 1.20
N LEU A 134 4.04 24.13 1.11
CA LEU A 134 4.65 23.74 -0.16
C LEU A 134 3.79 22.71 -0.89
N PHE A 135 3.34 21.70 -0.18
CA PHE A 135 2.61 20.56 -0.76
C PHE A 135 1.11 20.63 -0.46
N THR A 136 0.33 20.42 -1.49
CA THR A 136 -1.12 20.31 -1.41
C THR A 136 -1.63 19.17 -2.31
N ALA A 137 -2.92 19.08 -2.50
CA ALA A 137 -3.54 18.14 -3.40
C ALA A 137 -4.57 18.85 -4.29
N ASP A 138 -4.65 18.41 -5.52
CA ASP A 138 -5.62 18.94 -6.47
C ASP A 138 -6.98 18.29 -6.29
N MET A 139 -8.03 19.10 -6.31
CA MET A 139 -9.41 18.63 -6.34
C MET A 139 -9.83 18.34 -7.78
N VAL A 140 -10.86 17.53 -7.94
CA VAL A 140 -11.46 17.19 -9.25
C VAL A 140 -11.95 18.43 -10.02
N ASN A 141 -12.30 19.51 -9.30
CA ASN A 141 -12.76 20.77 -9.88
C ASN A 141 -11.62 21.74 -10.29
N GLY A 142 -10.35 21.32 -10.23
CA GLY A 142 -9.18 22.13 -10.56
C GLY A 142 -8.74 23.11 -9.47
N LYS A 143 -9.42 23.13 -8.33
CA LYS A 143 -8.96 23.86 -7.14
C LYS A 143 -8.01 23.01 -6.31
N GLN A 144 -7.27 23.67 -5.42
CA GLN A 144 -6.39 22.99 -4.45
C GLN A 144 -7.00 23.01 -3.07
N TYR A 145 -6.63 22.00 -2.26
CA TYR A 145 -6.96 21.98 -0.84
C TYR A 145 -6.12 23.02 -0.09
N SER A 146 -6.75 23.80 0.78
CA SER A 146 -6.06 24.70 1.70
C SER A 146 -5.38 23.92 2.85
N LEU A 147 -4.53 24.61 3.62
CA LEU A 147 -3.94 24.00 4.83
C LEU A 147 -5.01 23.55 5.83
N ASP A 148 -6.07 24.36 5.98
CA ASP A 148 -7.19 24.02 6.87
C ASP A 148 -7.97 22.81 6.35
N ASP A 149 -8.16 22.70 5.05
CA ASP A 149 -8.74 21.50 4.44
C ASP A 149 -7.87 20.27 4.66
N LEU A 150 -6.55 20.41 4.53
CA LEU A 150 -5.62 19.28 4.71
C LEU A 150 -5.51 18.83 6.17
N LYS A 151 -5.53 19.75 7.14
CA LYS A 151 -5.39 19.46 8.57
C LYS A 151 -6.72 19.20 9.26
N GLY A 152 -7.82 19.73 8.74
CA GLY A 152 -9.13 19.73 9.36
C GLY A 152 -10.15 18.83 8.68
N GLU A 153 -11.24 18.63 9.38
CA GLU A 153 -12.49 18.15 8.79
C GLU A 153 -13.26 19.38 8.30
N THR A 154 -13.30 19.57 6.98
CA THR A 154 -13.98 20.65 6.31
C THR A 154 -15.00 20.08 5.31
N PRO A 155 -15.90 20.88 4.74
CA PRO A 155 -16.78 20.42 3.65
C PRO A 155 -16.01 19.84 2.45
N ASN A 156 -14.76 20.28 2.23
CA ASN A 156 -13.90 19.79 1.15
C ASN A 156 -13.14 18.51 1.55
N ASN A 157 -12.93 18.28 2.84
CA ASN A 157 -12.24 17.12 3.36
C ASN A 157 -12.94 16.56 4.61
N THR A 158 -13.82 15.61 4.41
CA THR A 158 -14.56 14.96 5.51
C THR A 158 -13.73 13.94 6.29
N TYR A 159 -12.55 13.59 5.80
CA TYR A 159 -11.66 12.60 6.42
C TYR A 159 -10.58 13.23 7.33
N GLY A 160 -10.25 14.50 7.12
CA GLY A 160 -9.22 15.21 7.87
C GLY A 160 -7.77 14.77 7.57
N ARG A 161 -6.81 15.42 8.20
CA ARG A 161 -5.37 15.09 8.26
C ARG A 161 -4.76 14.51 6.99
N TYR A 162 -4.71 15.29 5.90
CA TYR A 162 -4.08 14.91 4.63
C TYR A 162 -4.67 13.64 3.97
N TYR A 163 -5.77 13.09 4.47
CA TYR A 163 -6.32 11.83 3.94
C TYR A 163 -6.74 11.94 2.47
N VAL A 164 -7.16 13.11 2.03
CA VAL A 164 -7.51 13.42 0.63
C VAL A 164 -6.32 13.43 -0.31
N MET A 165 -5.10 13.57 0.24
CA MET A 165 -3.87 13.57 -0.54
C MET A 165 -3.47 12.15 -0.91
N THR A 166 -3.24 11.91 -2.18
CA THR A 166 -2.79 10.65 -2.77
C THR A 166 -1.67 10.90 -3.75
N ALA A 167 -0.95 9.87 -4.16
CA ALA A 167 0.08 9.98 -5.20
C ALA A 167 -0.45 10.50 -6.54
N GLY A 168 -1.75 10.33 -6.80
CA GLY A 168 -2.39 10.76 -8.05
C GLY A 168 -2.83 12.21 -8.10
N ASN A 169 -3.02 12.86 -6.94
CA ASN A 169 -3.44 14.26 -6.85
C ASN A 169 -2.48 15.16 -6.04
N PHE A 170 -1.33 14.60 -5.63
CA PHE A 170 -0.28 15.34 -4.94
C PHE A 170 0.29 16.44 -5.85
N SER A 171 0.36 17.66 -5.36
CA SER A 171 0.73 18.84 -6.14
C SER A 171 1.46 19.87 -5.28
N ILE A 172 2.15 20.79 -5.94
CA ILE A 172 2.73 21.98 -5.31
C ILE A 172 1.65 23.06 -5.23
N ASN A 173 1.70 23.84 -4.17
CA ASN A 173 0.79 24.97 -3.97
C ASN A 173 0.91 25.98 -5.14
N HIS A 174 -0.19 26.20 -5.86
CA HIS A 174 -0.25 27.11 -7.00
C HIS A 174 0.09 28.55 -6.64
N ALA A 175 -0.11 28.96 -5.37
CA ALA A 175 0.30 30.27 -4.90
C ALA A 175 1.81 30.53 -4.98
N LEU A 176 2.62 29.45 -5.08
CA LEU A 176 4.08 29.50 -5.20
C LEU A 176 4.57 29.42 -6.65
N LEU A 177 3.70 29.08 -7.60
CA LEU A 177 4.09 28.78 -8.98
C LEU A 177 3.74 29.96 -9.90
N SER A 178 4.74 30.51 -10.58
CA SER A 178 4.57 31.62 -11.54
C SER A 178 3.61 31.29 -12.68
N GLU A 179 3.48 30.01 -13.06
CA GLU A 179 2.55 29.53 -14.07
C GLU A 179 1.08 29.84 -13.72
N TYR A 180 0.76 29.86 -12.42
CA TYR A 180 -0.57 30.20 -11.90
C TYR A 180 -0.67 31.64 -11.37
N GLY A 181 0.32 32.49 -11.69
CA GLY A 181 0.40 33.86 -11.16
C GLY A 181 0.85 33.93 -9.70
N GLY A 182 1.42 32.85 -9.19
CA GLY A 182 1.96 32.76 -7.83
C GLY A 182 3.38 33.31 -7.71
N ASP A 183 3.85 33.35 -6.48
CA ASP A 183 5.15 33.93 -6.11
C ASP A 183 5.89 33.00 -5.15
N ALA A 184 7.07 32.51 -5.55
CA ALA A 184 7.91 31.62 -4.74
C ALA A 184 8.41 32.29 -3.44
N ASP A 185 8.49 33.62 -3.41
CA ASP A 185 8.92 34.40 -2.22
C ASP A 185 7.87 34.35 -1.09
N LEU A 186 6.67 33.83 -1.36
CA LEU A 186 5.65 33.54 -0.34
C LEU A 186 6.00 32.30 0.53
N LEU A 187 6.95 31.45 0.11
CA LEU A 187 7.33 30.29 0.91
C LEU A 187 8.07 30.71 2.19
N GLY A 188 7.65 30.19 3.33
CA GLY A 188 8.25 30.48 4.64
C GLY A 188 9.60 29.80 4.84
N THR A 189 10.65 30.31 4.19
CA THR A 189 12.00 29.71 4.22
C THR A 189 12.87 30.13 5.37
N ARG A 190 12.50 31.20 6.08
CA ARG A 190 13.28 31.82 7.16
C ARG A 190 12.73 31.41 8.53
N SER A 191 13.61 31.37 9.54
CA SER A 191 13.13 31.32 10.92
C SER A 191 12.53 32.68 11.33
N SER A 192 11.51 32.67 12.18
CA SER A 192 10.84 33.89 12.63
C SER A 192 11.86 34.89 13.21
N ASN A 193 11.78 36.16 12.81
CA ASN A 193 12.55 37.31 13.31
C ASN A 193 13.94 37.57 12.73
N LYS A 194 14.42 36.87 11.72
CA LYS A 194 15.67 37.16 11.05
C LYS A 194 15.44 37.67 9.63
N VAL A 195 16.09 38.75 9.28
CA VAL A 195 16.04 39.40 7.98
C VAL A 195 17.41 39.27 7.31
N GLY A 196 17.52 38.40 6.33
CA GLY A 196 18.76 38.24 5.56
C GLY A 196 18.56 37.24 4.39
N VAL A 197 19.30 37.45 3.32
CA VAL A 197 19.27 36.59 2.13
C VAL A 197 19.83 35.19 2.44
N GLU A 198 20.65 35.06 3.49
CA GLU A 198 21.27 33.80 3.91
C GLU A 198 20.42 33.00 4.90
N GLU A 199 19.28 33.55 5.33
CA GLU A 199 18.39 32.92 6.29
C GLU A 199 17.49 31.88 5.57
N CYS A 200 17.90 30.60 5.64
CA CYS A 200 17.22 29.49 5.01
C CYS A 200 17.07 28.27 5.96
N GLU A 201 16.88 28.56 7.26
CA GLU A 201 16.82 27.50 8.29
C GLU A 201 15.74 26.50 8.03
N GLN A 202 14.56 26.87 7.53
CA GLN A 202 13.47 25.96 7.23
C GLN A 202 13.85 24.99 6.09
N VAL A 203 14.60 25.49 5.09
CA VAL A 203 15.11 24.62 4.01
C VAL A 203 16.12 23.61 4.54
N LYS A 204 17.01 24.03 5.47
CA LYS A 204 17.96 23.12 6.14
C LYS A 204 17.22 22.08 6.98
N GLU A 205 16.13 22.45 7.61
CA GLU A 205 15.32 21.52 8.39
C GLU A 205 14.64 20.50 7.49
N VAL A 206 14.15 20.89 6.31
CA VAL A 206 13.63 19.95 5.30
C VAL A 206 14.73 18.99 4.80
N ILE A 207 15.97 19.47 4.57
CA ILE A 207 17.08 18.59 4.22
C ILE A 207 17.36 17.56 5.33
N THR A 208 17.30 18.01 6.59
CA THR A 208 17.44 17.12 7.75
C THR A 208 16.29 16.12 7.82
N LEU A 209 15.06 16.54 7.53
CA LEU A 209 13.88 15.67 7.46
C LEU A 209 14.06 14.57 6.41
N LEU A 210 14.63 14.90 5.25
CA LEU A 210 14.87 13.94 4.17
C LEU A 210 15.85 12.83 4.54
N THR A 211 16.84 13.15 5.37
CA THR A 211 17.98 12.27 5.67
C THR A 211 17.90 11.60 7.03
N SER A 212 17.20 12.20 8.00
CA SER A 212 17.14 11.72 9.38
C SER A 212 15.91 10.86 9.62
N LYS A 213 16.13 9.63 10.09
CA LYS A 213 15.07 8.72 10.54
C LYS A 213 14.38 9.18 11.82
N GLU A 214 15.02 10.03 12.61
CA GLU A 214 14.45 10.57 13.86
C GLU A 214 13.40 11.65 13.56
N LYS A 215 13.60 12.42 12.49
CA LYS A 215 12.67 13.47 12.06
C LYS A 215 11.48 12.93 11.27
N PHE A 216 11.75 11.97 10.38
CA PHE A 216 10.73 11.27 9.61
C PHE A 216 11.18 9.85 9.31
N SER A 217 10.37 8.88 9.70
CA SER A 217 10.62 7.47 9.41
C SER A 217 9.38 6.81 8.83
N PHE A 218 9.59 6.03 7.77
CA PHE A 218 8.60 5.15 7.20
C PHE A 218 9.25 3.79 6.93
N ARG A 219 8.68 2.73 7.49
CA ARG A 219 9.26 1.38 7.42
C ARG A 219 10.71 1.31 7.90
N ASN A 220 11.05 2.10 8.93
CA ASN A 220 12.41 2.25 9.47
C ASN A 220 13.45 2.77 8.45
N ALA A 221 13.00 3.43 7.40
CA ALA A 221 13.83 4.12 6.41
C ALA A 221 13.61 5.63 6.49
N SER A 222 14.60 6.41 6.13
CA SER A 222 14.46 7.86 5.98
C SER A 222 13.64 8.22 4.73
N ALA A 223 13.21 9.47 4.62
CA ALA A 223 12.34 9.89 3.52
C ALA A 223 12.93 9.61 2.13
N ASN A 224 14.23 9.86 1.95
CA ASN A 224 14.93 9.65 0.68
C ASN A 224 15.13 8.15 0.34
N GLN A 225 15.11 7.25 1.32
CA GLN A 225 15.29 5.81 1.11
C GLN A 225 13.99 5.07 0.74
N MET A 226 12.85 5.75 0.85
CA MET A 226 11.54 5.12 0.66
C MET A 226 11.34 4.54 -0.75
N LEU A 227 11.74 5.29 -1.79
CA LEU A 227 11.59 4.83 -3.17
C LEU A 227 12.47 3.62 -3.48
N GLU A 228 13.70 3.60 -2.97
CA GLU A 228 14.61 2.47 -3.08
C GLU A 228 14.03 1.22 -2.41
N LEU A 229 13.44 1.40 -1.25
CA LEU A 229 12.81 0.33 -0.49
C LEU A 229 11.58 -0.25 -1.21
N LEU A 230 10.72 0.61 -1.77
CA LEU A 230 9.60 0.21 -2.61
C LEU A 230 10.05 -0.55 -3.87
N LEU A 231 11.05 0.00 -4.57
CA LEU A 231 11.58 -0.62 -5.79
C LEU A 231 12.18 -1.99 -5.49
N SER A 232 12.92 -2.12 -4.39
CA SER A 232 13.50 -3.38 -3.94
C SER A 232 12.41 -4.42 -3.64
N ASP A 233 11.35 -4.03 -2.95
CA ASP A 233 10.21 -4.92 -2.67
C ASP A 233 9.50 -5.38 -3.95
N ILE A 234 9.25 -4.45 -4.87
CA ILE A 234 8.60 -4.77 -6.16
C ILE A 234 9.48 -5.74 -6.95
N ALA A 235 10.78 -5.47 -7.03
CA ALA A 235 11.73 -6.33 -7.76
C ALA A 235 11.79 -7.74 -7.16
N LEU A 236 11.85 -7.85 -5.83
CA LEU A 236 11.86 -9.13 -5.13
C LEU A 236 10.56 -9.91 -5.36
N ASN A 237 9.42 -9.25 -5.23
CA ASN A 237 8.12 -9.88 -5.43
C ASN A 237 7.89 -10.30 -6.88
N ALA A 238 8.33 -9.49 -7.85
CA ALA A 238 8.30 -9.84 -9.27
C ALA A 238 9.20 -11.05 -9.59
N SER A 239 10.41 -11.10 -9.01
CA SER A 239 11.32 -12.23 -9.14
C SER A 239 10.72 -13.52 -8.56
N ASN A 240 10.14 -13.44 -7.37
CA ASN A 240 9.46 -14.57 -6.73
C ASN A 240 8.26 -15.05 -7.57
N ALA A 241 7.42 -14.13 -8.07
CA ALA A 241 6.29 -14.47 -8.93
C ALA A 241 6.74 -15.18 -10.21
N ASN A 242 7.79 -14.70 -10.88
CA ASN A 242 8.38 -15.35 -12.05
C ASN A 242 8.90 -16.76 -11.74
N THR A 243 9.55 -16.92 -10.60
CA THR A 243 10.06 -18.23 -10.16
C THR A 243 8.92 -19.20 -9.91
N PHE A 244 7.87 -18.78 -9.22
CA PHE A 244 6.67 -19.59 -8.99
C PHE A 244 5.98 -19.94 -10.32
N GLN A 245 5.82 -18.99 -11.23
CA GLN A 245 5.24 -19.26 -12.55
C GLN A 245 5.99 -20.37 -13.28
N LYS A 246 7.32 -20.25 -13.40
CA LYS A 246 8.16 -21.27 -14.06
C LYS A 246 8.06 -22.64 -13.39
N THR A 247 8.02 -22.65 -12.06
CA THR A 247 7.87 -23.91 -11.29
C THR A 247 6.53 -24.57 -11.55
N TYR A 248 5.43 -23.79 -11.54
CA TYR A 248 4.09 -24.33 -11.82
C TYR A 248 3.92 -24.75 -13.28
N GLU A 249 4.51 -24.05 -14.25
CA GLU A 249 4.52 -24.46 -15.64
C GLU A 249 5.27 -25.79 -15.83
N GLY A 250 6.42 -25.94 -15.17
CA GLY A 250 7.18 -27.20 -15.16
C GLY A 250 6.37 -28.35 -14.53
N LEU A 251 5.72 -28.10 -13.39
CA LEU A 251 4.88 -29.07 -12.71
C LEU A 251 3.67 -29.46 -13.59
N LYS A 252 3.03 -28.49 -14.22
CA LYS A 252 1.93 -28.74 -15.16
C LYS A 252 2.39 -29.64 -16.31
N THR A 253 3.53 -29.32 -16.95
CA THR A 253 4.09 -30.16 -18.01
C THR A 253 4.40 -31.58 -17.55
N SER A 254 4.95 -31.73 -16.34
CA SER A 254 5.21 -33.03 -15.75
C SER A 254 3.92 -33.85 -15.53
N ILE A 255 2.89 -33.22 -14.99
CA ILE A 255 1.58 -33.84 -14.78
C ILE A 255 0.93 -34.22 -16.14
N ASP A 256 0.99 -33.34 -17.12
CA ASP A 256 0.45 -33.62 -18.46
C ASP A 256 1.20 -34.79 -19.14
N ASN A 257 2.51 -34.88 -19.00
CA ASN A 257 3.31 -36.00 -19.47
C ASN A 257 2.96 -37.30 -18.75
N GLN A 258 2.82 -37.26 -17.40
CA GLN A 258 2.39 -38.45 -16.64
C GLN A 258 0.97 -38.91 -17.05
N ARG A 259 0.05 -37.97 -17.23
CA ARG A 259 -1.30 -38.24 -17.68
C ARG A 259 -1.30 -38.88 -19.08
N SER A 260 -0.50 -38.34 -20.01
CA SER A 260 -0.33 -38.90 -21.35
C SER A 260 0.29 -40.29 -21.33
N SER A 261 1.25 -40.54 -20.43
CA SER A 261 1.87 -41.86 -20.28
C SER A 261 0.91 -42.92 -19.76
N VAL A 262 -0.06 -42.54 -18.92
CA VAL A 262 -1.01 -43.48 -18.31
C VAL A 262 -2.29 -43.68 -19.17
N SER A 263 -2.78 -42.59 -19.78
CA SER A 263 -4.05 -42.57 -20.51
C SER A 263 -3.95 -42.10 -21.97
N GLY A 264 -2.74 -41.86 -22.43
CA GLY A 264 -2.51 -41.49 -23.85
C GLY A 264 -2.72 -42.66 -24.77
N VAL A 265 -3.41 -42.43 -25.85
CA VAL A 265 -3.61 -43.39 -26.92
C VAL A 265 -2.64 -43.07 -28.06
N ASP A 266 -1.77 -44.02 -28.40
CA ASP A 266 -0.92 -43.91 -29.60
C ASP A 266 -1.79 -44.10 -30.84
N LYS A 267 -1.94 -43.01 -31.62
CA LYS A 267 -2.81 -43.01 -32.80
C LYS A 267 -2.33 -43.97 -33.89
N ASP A 268 -1.02 -44.21 -33.98
CA ASP A 268 -0.47 -45.10 -34.97
C ASP A 268 -0.73 -46.56 -34.58
N GLU A 269 -0.63 -46.92 -33.31
CA GLU A 269 -0.92 -48.25 -32.79
C GLU A 269 -2.42 -48.54 -32.89
N GLU A 270 -3.28 -47.57 -32.57
CA GLU A 270 -4.73 -47.71 -32.75
C GLU A 270 -5.16 -47.84 -34.21
N ALA A 271 -4.51 -47.09 -35.13
CA ALA A 271 -4.74 -47.21 -36.57
C ALA A 271 -4.37 -48.60 -37.09
N VAL A 272 -3.23 -49.15 -36.68
CA VAL A 272 -2.81 -50.51 -37.01
C VAL A 272 -3.80 -51.53 -36.43
N SER A 273 -4.22 -51.35 -35.19
CA SER A 273 -5.23 -52.23 -34.56
C SER A 273 -6.56 -52.16 -35.28
N LEU A 274 -7.01 -50.99 -35.70
CA LEU A 274 -8.26 -50.81 -36.47
C LEU A 274 -8.19 -51.55 -37.81
N VAL A 275 -7.09 -51.42 -38.57
CA VAL A 275 -6.90 -52.13 -39.83
C VAL A 275 -6.90 -53.64 -39.60
N LYS A 276 -6.23 -54.11 -38.56
CA LYS A 276 -6.23 -55.54 -38.18
C LYS A 276 -7.62 -56.06 -37.90
N TYR A 277 -8.43 -55.32 -37.11
CA TYR A 277 -9.80 -55.74 -36.82
C TYR A 277 -10.70 -55.67 -38.05
N GLN A 278 -10.57 -54.68 -38.92
CA GLN A 278 -11.30 -54.62 -40.19
C GLN A 278 -10.99 -55.82 -41.11
N ASN A 279 -9.71 -56.19 -41.22
CA ASN A 279 -9.29 -57.33 -41.97
C ASN A 279 -9.88 -58.66 -41.38
N SER A 280 -9.82 -58.78 -40.06
CA SER A 280 -10.41 -59.95 -39.36
C SER A 280 -11.91 -60.02 -39.54
N PHE A 281 -12.62 -58.88 -39.48
CA PHE A 281 -14.07 -58.86 -39.76
C PHE A 281 -14.42 -59.28 -41.22
N THR A 282 -13.61 -58.70 -42.16
CA THR A 282 -13.81 -59.07 -43.59
C THR A 282 -13.55 -60.55 -43.85
N LEU A 283 -12.54 -61.14 -43.21
CA LEU A 283 -12.22 -62.56 -43.33
C LEU A 283 -13.34 -63.44 -42.74
N ALA A 284 -13.81 -63.08 -41.53
CA ALA A 284 -14.94 -63.81 -40.90
C ALA A 284 -16.18 -63.69 -41.72
N SER A 285 -16.48 -62.54 -42.31
CA SER A 285 -17.64 -62.37 -43.19
C SER A 285 -17.52 -63.25 -44.46
N LYS A 286 -16.34 -63.37 -45.06
CA LYS A 286 -16.10 -64.23 -46.19
C LYS A 286 -16.24 -65.70 -45.83
N ILE A 287 -15.76 -66.11 -44.66
CA ILE A 287 -15.95 -67.52 -44.20
C ILE A 287 -17.44 -67.84 -44.00
N CYS A 288 -18.20 -66.90 -43.36
CA CYS A 288 -19.63 -67.07 -43.21
C CYS A 288 -20.37 -67.21 -44.57
N LEU A 289 -20.02 -66.39 -45.56
CA LEU A 289 -20.56 -66.42 -46.89
C LEU A 289 -20.23 -67.75 -47.63
N LEU A 290 -18.97 -68.21 -47.50
CA LEU A 290 -18.52 -69.44 -48.08
C LEU A 290 -19.27 -70.63 -47.48
N TYR A 291 -19.44 -70.68 -46.17
CA TYR A 291 -20.19 -71.75 -45.48
C TYR A 291 -21.68 -71.74 -45.84
N THR A 292 -22.30 -70.57 -45.98
CA THR A 292 -23.71 -70.51 -46.41
C THR A 292 -23.90 -70.87 -47.90
N SER A 293 -22.92 -70.51 -48.75
CA SER A 293 -22.94 -70.93 -50.15
C SER A 293 -22.77 -72.46 -50.34
N ASP A 294 -21.79 -73.01 -49.59
CA ASP A 294 -21.51 -74.44 -49.63
C ASP A 294 -22.71 -75.28 -49.14
N ALA A 295 -23.41 -74.80 -48.08
CA ALA A 295 -24.62 -75.42 -47.58
C ALA A 295 -25.83 -75.28 -48.52
N ALA A 296 -25.83 -74.34 -49.44
CA ALA A 296 -26.88 -74.18 -50.45
C ALA A 296 -26.65 -75.06 -51.70
N ASP A 297 -25.40 -75.44 -51.97
CA ASP A 297 -25.08 -76.36 -53.10
C ASP A 297 -25.25 -77.82 -52.74
N GLU A 298 -25.42 -78.18 -51.44
CA GLU A 298 -25.70 -79.53 -50.96
C GLU A 298 -27.21 -79.87 -50.84
N LEU A 299 -28.14 -78.98 -51.19
CA LEU A 299 -29.57 -79.15 -51.19
C LEU A 299 -30.12 -79.22 -52.63
#